data_e2cca62c0590b0520519bfbc70fb3c3a
#
_entry.id   e2cca62c0590b0520519bfbc70fb3c3a
#
_cell.length_a   1.000
_cell.length_b   1.000
_cell.length_c   1.000
_cell.angle_alpha   90.00
_cell.angle_beta   90.00
_cell.angle_gamma   90.00
#
_symmetry.space_group_name_H-M   'P 1'
#
loop_
_entity.id
_entity.type
_entity.pdbx_description
1 polymer ?
#
loop_
_entity_poly.entity_id
_entity_poly.type
_entity_poly.pdbx_seq_one_letter_code
_entity_poly.pdbx_strand_id
1 'polypeptide(L)'
;LARWFEKYSPWIRQELPDGILIDITGCSHLFGGEEEIIKKQKEDFSSFSLTVQIGIADTVGAAWALSRYLENDLENFYTGDVINQEARATRAKTPKQLHKSKIFSLESRKNRLDLFNYAIAPAGKTREYIIDLPLEALRLPSDKVTFLRKLGLKFVRDLIEVPRAALARRLGRDVIDRLNQILGFEPEPVSPERPINRFSVRLT
;
A
#
# COMPACT_ATOMS: atom_id res chain seq x y z
N LEU A 1 9.96 12.59 -13.71
CA LEU A 1 9.05 11.44 -13.72
C LEU A 1 7.57 11.87 -13.62
N ALA A 2 7.15 12.74 -12.69
CA ALA A 2 5.72 13.13 -12.55
C ALA A 2 5.10 13.58 -13.89
N ARG A 3 5.78 14.47 -14.64
CA ARG A 3 5.29 14.89 -15.97
C ARG A 3 5.12 13.75 -16.98
N TRP A 4 5.90 12.70 -16.84
CA TRP A 4 5.80 11.54 -17.73
C TRP A 4 4.52 10.75 -17.47
N PHE A 5 4.03 10.73 -16.22
CA PHE A 5 2.81 10.07 -15.84
C PHE A 5 1.54 10.84 -16.24
N GLU A 6 1.64 12.12 -16.67
CA GLU A 6 0.49 12.90 -17.21
C GLU A 6 -0.22 12.18 -18.38
N LYS A 7 0.47 11.25 -19.06
CA LYS A 7 -0.13 10.43 -20.11
C LYS A 7 -1.17 9.43 -19.60
N TYR A 8 -1.12 9.06 -18.30
CA TYR A 8 -2.06 8.11 -17.70
C TYR A 8 -3.23 8.81 -17.00
N SER A 9 -2.97 9.95 -16.37
CA SER A 9 -4.01 10.73 -15.68
C SER A 9 -3.58 12.17 -15.52
N PRO A 10 -4.52 13.13 -15.56
CA PRO A 10 -4.23 14.53 -15.23
C PRO A 10 -4.05 14.76 -13.72
N TRP A 11 -4.44 13.78 -12.90
CA TRP A 11 -4.36 13.86 -11.43
C TRP A 11 -3.14 13.13 -10.91
N ILE A 12 -2.08 13.90 -10.70
CA ILE A 12 -0.78 13.39 -10.25
C ILE A 12 -0.31 14.22 -9.08
N ARG A 13 0.29 13.56 -8.10
CA ARG A 13 0.96 14.17 -6.96
C ARG A 13 2.28 13.45 -6.69
N GLN A 14 3.34 14.21 -6.43
CA GLN A 14 4.56 13.67 -5.89
C GLN A 14 4.36 13.32 -4.41
N GLU A 15 4.69 12.10 -4.04
CA GLU A 15 4.71 11.63 -2.66
C GLU A 15 6.16 11.45 -2.23
N LEU A 16 6.70 12.50 -1.62
CA LEU A 16 8.11 12.52 -1.22
C LEU A 16 8.39 11.46 -0.14
N PRO A 17 9.61 10.88 -0.13
CA PRO A 17 10.76 11.25 -1.00
C PRO A 17 10.79 10.53 -2.35
N ASP A 18 10.06 9.44 -2.56
CA ASP A 18 10.31 8.46 -3.62
C ASP A 18 9.04 7.90 -4.28
N GLY A 19 7.90 8.52 -4.05
CA GLY A 19 6.59 8.07 -4.56
C GLY A 19 5.94 9.04 -5.53
N ILE A 20 5.04 8.50 -6.35
CA ILE A 20 4.11 9.26 -7.19
C ILE A 20 2.73 8.64 -7.01
N LEU A 21 1.77 9.48 -6.67
CA LEU A 21 0.36 9.16 -6.56
C LEU A 21 -0.33 9.57 -7.86
N ILE A 22 -1.15 8.67 -8.40
CA ILE A 22 -1.89 8.88 -9.64
C ILE A 22 -3.32 8.45 -9.40
N ASP A 23 -4.27 9.35 -9.61
CA ASP A 23 -5.68 8.98 -9.61
C ASP A 23 -6.08 8.50 -11.00
N ILE A 24 -6.34 7.20 -11.13
CA ILE A 24 -6.75 6.57 -12.38
C ILE A 24 -8.27 6.38 -12.47
N THR A 25 -9.03 6.94 -11.52
CA THR A 25 -10.49 6.88 -11.53
C THR A 25 -11.04 7.48 -12.83
N GLY A 26 -11.83 6.69 -13.54
CA GLY A 26 -12.37 7.10 -14.83
C GLY A 26 -11.39 7.11 -16.02
N CYS A 27 -10.11 6.79 -15.79
CA CYS A 27 -9.10 6.75 -16.85
C CYS A 27 -8.69 5.31 -17.24
N SER A 28 -8.83 4.34 -16.33
CA SER A 28 -8.34 2.97 -16.52
C SER A 28 -8.91 2.29 -17.78
N HIS A 29 -10.18 2.54 -18.11
CA HIS A 29 -10.84 1.97 -19.29
C HIS A 29 -10.20 2.43 -20.62
N LEU A 30 -9.60 3.64 -20.66
CA LEU A 30 -8.92 4.18 -21.86
C LEU A 30 -7.67 3.36 -22.22
N PHE A 31 -7.12 2.65 -21.25
CA PHE A 31 -5.91 1.84 -21.40
C PHE A 31 -6.18 0.35 -21.51
N GLY A 32 -7.44 -0.07 -21.34
CA GLY A 32 -7.84 -1.49 -21.33
C GLY A 32 -7.89 -2.10 -19.93
N GLY A 33 -7.87 -1.27 -18.87
CA GLY A 33 -7.94 -1.69 -17.48
C GLY A 33 -6.65 -1.47 -16.70
N GLU A 34 -6.70 -1.79 -15.42
CA GLU A 34 -5.59 -1.56 -14.47
C GLU A 34 -4.35 -2.41 -14.80
N GLU A 35 -4.56 -3.68 -15.19
CA GLU A 35 -3.48 -4.58 -15.57
C GLU A 35 -2.73 -4.10 -16.81
N GLU A 36 -3.44 -3.58 -17.80
CA GLU A 36 -2.82 -3.03 -19.02
C GLU A 36 -2.06 -1.72 -18.73
N ILE A 37 -2.51 -0.91 -17.79
CA ILE A 37 -1.75 0.26 -17.31
C ILE A 37 -0.42 -0.20 -16.72
N ILE A 38 -0.43 -1.23 -15.86
CA ILE A 38 0.79 -1.76 -15.24
C ILE A 38 1.74 -2.32 -16.30
N LYS A 39 1.23 -3.07 -17.25
CA LYS A 39 2.03 -3.64 -18.33
C LYS A 39 2.72 -2.56 -19.15
N LYS A 40 2.00 -1.51 -19.55
CA LYS A 40 2.58 -0.35 -20.23
C LYS A 40 3.63 0.36 -19.39
N GLN A 41 3.38 0.52 -18.09
CA GLN A 41 4.37 1.10 -17.17
C GLN A 41 5.62 0.21 -17.07
N LYS A 42 5.46 -1.11 -16.99
CA LYS A 42 6.58 -2.05 -16.99
C LYS A 42 7.45 -1.92 -18.25
N GLU A 43 6.83 -1.85 -19.42
CA GLU A 43 7.52 -1.64 -20.70
C GLU A 43 8.29 -0.31 -20.69
N ASP A 44 7.64 0.75 -20.24
CA ASP A 44 8.24 2.08 -20.18
C ASP A 44 9.42 2.15 -19.20
N PHE A 45 9.28 1.56 -18.00
CA PHE A 45 10.33 1.61 -16.98
C PHE A 45 11.48 0.63 -17.24
N SER A 46 11.28 -0.39 -18.06
CA SER A 46 12.35 -1.34 -18.40
C SER A 46 13.58 -0.66 -18.98
N SER A 47 13.40 0.47 -19.67
CA SER A 47 14.48 1.27 -20.26
C SER A 47 15.23 2.16 -19.26
N PHE A 48 14.67 2.40 -18.07
CA PHE A 48 15.26 3.36 -17.10
C PHE A 48 16.12 2.72 -16.01
N SER A 49 16.20 1.38 -15.96
CA SER A 49 16.90 0.65 -14.89
C SER A 49 16.49 1.07 -13.47
N LEU A 50 15.24 1.41 -13.28
CA LEU A 50 14.67 1.79 -12.00
C LEU A 50 13.95 0.62 -11.34
N THR A 51 14.12 0.47 -10.03
CA THR A 51 13.26 -0.41 -9.23
C THR A 51 11.94 0.29 -9.00
N VAL A 52 10.84 -0.33 -9.44
CA VAL A 52 9.49 0.24 -9.36
C VAL A 52 8.57 -0.72 -8.63
N GLN A 53 7.82 -0.18 -7.66
CA GLN A 53 6.76 -0.89 -6.94
C GLN A 53 5.45 -0.14 -7.12
N ILE A 54 4.41 -0.83 -7.56
CA ILE A 54 3.11 -0.23 -7.86
C ILE A 54 2.03 -0.86 -6.98
N GLY A 55 1.24 -0.02 -6.33
CA GLY A 55 0.02 -0.42 -5.62
C GLY A 55 -1.21 0.24 -6.26
N ILE A 56 -2.22 -0.54 -6.61
CA ILE A 56 -3.53 -0.05 -7.05
C ILE A 56 -4.58 -0.49 -6.05
N ALA A 57 -5.39 0.46 -5.56
CA ALA A 57 -6.47 0.21 -4.62
C ALA A 57 -7.50 1.34 -4.63
N ASP A 58 -8.65 1.12 -3.99
CA ASP A 58 -9.73 2.11 -3.91
C ASP A 58 -9.38 3.35 -3.05
N THR A 59 -8.36 3.26 -2.20
CA THR A 59 -7.96 4.36 -1.31
C THR A 59 -6.49 4.69 -1.47
N VAL A 60 -6.16 5.96 -1.27
CA VAL A 60 -4.78 6.46 -1.31
C VAL A 60 -3.89 5.71 -0.32
N GLY A 61 -4.36 5.56 0.92
CA GLY A 61 -3.61 4.85 1.95
C GLY A 61 -3.34 3.39 1.60
N ALA A 62 -4.31 2.69 1.01
CA ALA A 62 -4.15 1.29 0.61
C ALA A 62 -3.22 1.15 -0.61
N ALA A 63 -3.35 2.00 -1.62
CA ALA A 63 -2.46 2.00 -2.77
C ALA A 63 -1.00 2.24 -2.34
N TRP A 64 -0.78 3.22 -1.46
CA TRP A 64 0.54 3.49 -0.87
C TRP A 64 1.06 2.29 -0.08
N ALA A 65 0.23 1.68 0.76
CA ALA A 65 0.62 0.52 1.56
C ALA A 65 1.00 -0.68 0.70
N LEU A 66 0.20 -0.98 -0.33
CA LEU A 66 0.47 -2.06 -1.27
C LEU A 66 1.76 -1.84 -2.05
N SER A 67 2.07 -0.61 -2.48
CA SER A 67 3.32 -0.32 -3.18
C SER A 67 4.56 -0.50 -2.30
N ARG A 68 4.45 -0.37 -0.97
CA ARG A 68 5.58 -0.43 -0.02
C ARG A 68 5.77 -1.81 0.61
N TYR A 69 4.68 -2.54 0.85
CA TYR A 69 4.67 -3.80 1.59
C TYR A 69 4.26 -4.97 0.71
N LEU A 70 4.84 -5.05 -0.51
CA LEU A 70 4.77 -6.23 -1.35
C LEU A 70 5.53 -7.41 -0.69
N GLU A 71 5.18 -8.62 -1.05
CA GLU A 71 5.55 -9.91 -0.41
C GLU A 71 6.96 -10.05 0.21
N ASN A 72 7.95 -9.32 -0.30
CA ASN A 72 9.33 -9.49 0.15
C ASN A 72 9.59 -9.02 1.59
N ASP A 73 8.76 -8.13 2.11
CA ASP A 73 8.96 -7.59 3.46
C ASP A 73 8.17 -8.35 4.53
N LEU A 74 7.09 -9.05 4.15
CA LEU A 74 6.27 -9.79 5.12
C LEU A 74 7.03 -10.98 5.74
N GLU A 75 7.88 -11.66 4.99
CA GLU A 75 8.70 -12.76 5.54
C GLU A 75 9.67 -12.26 6.62
N ASN A 76 10.24 -11.06 6.45
CA ASN A 76 11.15 -10.48 7.44
C ASN A 76 10.44 -10.07 8.74
N PHE A 77 9.15 -9.71 8.67
CA PHE A 77 8.35 -9.42 9.86
C PHE A 77 7.99 -10.69 10.67
N TYR A 78 7.92 -11.84 10.00
CA TYR A 78 7.65 -13.12 10.68
C TYR A 78 8.90 -13.75 11.29
N THR A 79 10.10 -13.52 10.73
CA THR A 79 11.34 -14.15 11.18
C THR A 79 12.00 -13.48 12.38
N GLY A 80 11.61 -12.24 12.73
CA GLY A 80 12.15 -11.53 13.90
C GLY A 80 11.77 -12.12 15.27
N ASP A 81 10.88 -13.10 15.34
CA ASP A 81 10.34 -13.68 16.58
C ASP A 81 10.70 -15.16 16.79
N VAL A 82 11.83 -15.65 16.29
CA VAL A 82 12.25 -17.04 16.45
C VAL A 82 12.37 -17.42 17.94
N ILE A 83 12.72 -16.48 18.81
CA ILE A 83 12.85 -16.72 20.26
C ILE A 83 11.49 -16.91 20.95
N ASN A 84 10.40 -16.35 20.41
CA ASN A 84 9.06 -16.50 20.99
C ASN A 84 8.27 -17.69 20.44
N GLN A 85 8.72 -18.34 19.36
CA GLN A 85 8.03 -19.51 18.81
C GLN A 85 8.20 -20.76 19.69
N GLU A 86 9.36 -20.94 20.33
CA GLU A 86 9.58 -22.07 21.24
C GLU A 86 8.71 -21.98 22.50
N ALA A 87 8.46 -20.76 23.02
CA ALA A 87 7.58 -20.56 24.18
C ALA A 87 6.09 -20.77 23.87
N ARG A 88 5.66 -20.62 22.60
CA ARG A 88 4.27 -20.80 22.16
C ARG A 88 3.97 -22.23 21.69
N ALA A 89 4.95 -22.94 21.18
CA ALA A 89 4.81 -24.34 20.76
C ALA A 89 4.38 -25.27 21.89
N THR A 90 4.72 -24.92 23.14
CA THR A 90 4.36 -25.70 24.33
C THR A 90 2.93 -25.48 24.83
N ARG A 91 2.23 -24.45 24.35
CA ARG A 91 0.87 -24.08 24.83
C ARG A 91 -0.26 -24.25 23.82
N ALA A 92 0.01 -24.46 22.55
CA ALA A 92 -1.05 -24.53 21.52
C ALA A 92 -1.15 -25.91 20.89
N LYS A 93 -2.05 -26.75 21.42
CA LYS A 93 -2.45 -28.04 20.82
C LYS A 93 -3.47 -27.91 19.67
N THR A 94 -3.65 -26.75 19.10
CA THR A 94 -4.50 -26.55 17.91
C THR A 94 -3.77 -25.70 16.89
N PRO A 95 -3.48 -26.25 15.69
CA PRO A 95 -3.01 -25.43 14.61
C PRO A 95 -4.19 -24.52 14.18
N LYS A 96 -4.18 -23.25 14.62
CA LYS A 96 -4.96 -22.24 13.91
C LYS A 96 -4.42 -22.24 12.47
N GLN A 97 -5.26 -22.70 11.54
CA GLN A 97 -4.99 -22.58 10.12
C GLN A 97 -4.62 -21.13 9.88
N LEU A 98 -3.35 -20.90 9.55
CA LEU A 98 -2.95 -19.65 8.97
C LEU A 98 -3.84 -19.50 7.73
N HIS A 99 -4.74 -18.54 7.75
CA HIS A 99 -5.34 -18.05 6.53
C HIS A 99 -4.17 -17.57 5.67
N LYS A 100 -3.73 -18.42 4.76
CA LYS A 100 -2.94 -17.98 3.63
C LYS A 100 -3.84 -16.99 2.92
N SER A 101 -3.58 -15.71 3.15
CA SER A 101 -4.26 -14.65 2.43
C SER A 101 -4.07 -14.95 0.94
N LYS A 102 -5.17 -15.05 0.21
CA LYS A 102 -5.21 -15.25 -1.24
C LYS A 102 -4.68 -14.03 -2.02
N ILE A 103 -3.83 -13.24 -1.39
CA ILE A 103 -3.41 -11.90 -1.84
C ILE A 103 -2.54 -11.99 -3.08
N PHE A 104 -1.97 -13.15 -3.38
CA PHE A 104 -1.02 -13.27 -4.47
C PHE A 104 -1.40 -14.37 -5.45
N SER A 105 -1.73 -13.95 -6.68
CA SER A 105 -1.62 -14.86 -7.81
C SER A 105 -0.17 -15.35 -7.89
N LEU A 106 0.01 -16.67 -7.85
CA LEU A 106 1.28 -17.38 -7.78
C LEU A 106 2.29 -17.05 -8.89
N GLU A 107 1.93 -16.22 -9.83
CA GLU A 107 2.77 -15.85 -10.98
C GLU A 107 3.85 -14.81 -10.67
N SER A 108 3.67 -13.98 -9.62
CA SER A 108 4.66 -12.98 -9.20
C SER A 108 5.84 -13.56 -8.40
N ARG A 109 5.81 -14.85 -8.02
CA ARG A 109 6.79 -15.44 -7.10
C ARG A 109 8.14 -15.80 -7.69
N LYS A 110 8.40 -15.61 -8.98
CA LYS A 110 9.52 -16.31 -9.63
C LYS A 110 10.84 -15.55 -9.77
N ASN A 111 10.91 -14.23 -9.53
CA ASN A 111 12.21 -13.57 -9.72
C ASN A 111 12.49 -12.50 -8.64
N ARG A 112 13.33 -12.86 -7.69
CA ARG A 112 13.98 -11.93 -6.72
C ARG A 112 14.81 -10.81 -7.39
N LEU A 113 14.87 -10.80 -8.72
CA LEU A 113 15.61 -9.86 -9.55
C LEU A 113 14.70 -8.97 -10.40
N ASP A 114 13.36 -9.09 -10.30
CA ASP A 114 12.46 -8.20 -11.03
C ASP A 114 12.50 -6.80 -10.40
N LEU A 115 13.06 -5.88 -11.15
CA LEU A 115 13.09 -4.44 -10.81
C LEU A 115 11.68 -3.81 -10.79
N PHE A 116 10.65 -4.59 -11.11
CA PHE A 116 9.27 -4.13 -11.25
C PHE A 116 8.31 -5.09 -10.55
N ASN A 117 7.74 -4.62 -9.43
CA ASN A 117 6.75 -5.36 -8.65
C ASN A 117 5.43 -4.58 -8.57
N TYR A 118 4.31 -5.27 -8.48
CA TYR A 118 3.01 -4.62 -8.37
C TYR A 118 2.01 -5.44 -7.55
N ALA A 119 1.02 -4.75 -6.99
CA ALA A 119 -0.17 -5.35 -6.38
C ALA A 119 -1.42 -4.56 -6.78
N ILE A 120 -2.49 -5.27 -7.12
CA ILE A 120 -3.80 -4.70 -7.40
C ILE A 120 -4.80 -5.26 -6.40
N ALA A 121 -5.44 -4.38 -5.64
CA ALA A 121 -6.61 -4.73 -4.85
C ALA A 121 -7.86 -4.44 -5.70
N PRO A 122 -8.61 -5.46 -6.13
CA PRO A 122 -9.82 -5.24 -6.91
C PRO A 122 -10.81 -4.31 -6.21
N ALA A 123 -11.58 -3.56 -6.97
CA ALA A 123 -12.57 -2.63 -6.44
C ALA A 123 -13.49 -3.28 -5.39
N GLY A 124 -13.66 -2.62 -4.26
CA GLY A 124 -14.42 -3.11 -3.12
C GLY A 124 -13.75 -4.19 -2.26
N LYS A 125 -12.56 -4.67 -2.63
CA LYS A 125 -11.82 -5.69 -1.88
C LYS A 125 -10.58 -5.16 -1.15
N THR A 126 -10.39 -3.87 -1.14
CA THR A 126 -9.22 -3.22 -0.53
C THR A 126 -8.94 -3.73 0.88
N ARG A 127 -9.99 -3.92 1.71
CA ARG A 127 -9.83 -4.44 3.07
C ARG A 127 -9.12 -5.79 3.13
N GLU A 128 -9.46 -6.72 2.23
CA GLU A 128 -8.88 -8.08 2.21
C GLU A 128 -7.37 -8.05 1.95
N TYR A 129 -6.91 -7.05 1.22
CA TYR A 129 -5.52 -6.89 0.80
C TYR A 129 -4.65 -6.16 1.84
N ILE A 130 -5.26 -5.35 2.72
CA ILE A 130 -4.51 -4.55 3.68
C ILE A 130 -4.48 -5.12 5.09
N ILE A 131 -5.41 -6.01 5.47
CA ILE A 131 -5.55 -6.49 6.85
C ILE A 131 -4.30 -7.20 7.39
N ASP A 132 -3.55 -7.87 6.53
CA ASP A 132 -2.35 -8.62 6.89
C ASP A 132 -1.06 -7.77 6.76
N LEU A 133 -1.18 -6.51 6.34
CA LEU A 133 -0.04 -5.60 6.27
C LEU A 133 0.41 -5.16 7.68
N PRO A 134 1.71 -4.84 7.86
CA PRO A 134 2.22 -4.36 9.13
C PRO A 134 1.66 -2.98 9.48
N LEU A 135 1.72 -2.59 10.76
CA LEU A 135 1.19 -1.31 11.24
C LEU A 135 1.84 -0.08 10.59
N GLU A 136 3.05 -0.21 10.11
CA GLU A 136 3.78 0.83 9.35
C GLU A 136 3.05 1.21 8.06
N ALA A 137 2.27 0.31 7.50
CA ALA A 137 1.42 0.55 6.32
C ALA A 137 0.38 1.66 6.57
N LEU A 138 0.07 1.96 7.82
CA LEU A 138 -0.83 3.05 8.21
C LEU A 138 -0.17 4.42 8.19
N ARG A 139 1.13 4.54 7.88
CA ARG A 139 1.89 5.80 7.91
C ARG A 139 1.82 6.51 9.27
N LEU A 140 1.79 5.73 10.34
CA LEU A 140 1.81 6.24 11.70
C LEU A 140 3.23 6.66 12.09
N PRO A 141 3.39 7.65 13.00
CA PRO A 141 4.67 7.95 13.61
C PRO A 141 5.31 6.73 14.27
N SER A 142 6.62 6.61 14.19
CA SER A 142 7.39 5.44 14.65
C SER A 142 7.22 5.14 16.15
N ASP A 143 7.04 6.17 16.97
CA ASP A 143 6.77 6.06 18.40
C ASP A 143 5.42 5.34 18.67
N LYS A 144 4.38 5.68 17.90
CA LYS A 144 3.05 5.03 18.00
C LYS A 144 3.09 3.59 17.52
N VAL A 145 3.78 3.31 16.43
CA VAL A 145 3.98 1.94 15.94
C VAL A 145 4.72 1.11 16.99
N THR A 146 5.80 1.65 17.56
CA THR A 146 6.55 0.98 18.63
C THR A 146 5.69 0.70 19.86
N PHE A 147 4.84 1.67 20.25
CA PHE A 147 3.91 1.48 21.37
C PHE A 147 2.89 0.37 21.07
N LEU A 148 2.28 0.38 19.89
CA LEU A 148 1.33 -0.66 19.47
C LEU A 148 1.98 -2.05 19.46
N ARG A 149 3.21 -2.16 18.97
CA ARG A 149 3.97 -3.42 18.98
C ARG A 149 4.26 -3.93 20.41
N LYS A 150 4.54 -3.04 21.36
CA LYS A 150 4.68 -3.39 22.78
C LYS A 150 3.38 -3.95 23.37
N LEU A 151 2.23 -3.54 22.85
CA LEU A 151 0.93 -4.10 23.21
C LEU A 151 0.61 -5.43 22.51
N GLY A 152 1.51 -5.93 21.65
CA GLY A 152 1.33 -7.17 20.92
C GLY A 152 0.59 -7.02 19.59
N LEU A 153 0.25 -5.79 19.18
CA LEU A 153 -0.40 -5.51 17.90
C LEU A 153 0.68 -5.38 16.82
N LYS A 154 0.56 -6.15 15.74
CA LYS A 154 1.59 -6.21 14.69
C LYS A 154 1.05 -5.85 13.31
N PHE A 155 -0.22 -6.14 13.05
CA PHE A 155 -0.85 -6.02 11.74
C PHE A 155 -2.06 -5.08 11.79
N VAL A 156 -2.47 -4.61 10.64
CA VAL A 156 -3.66 -3.75 10.50
C VAL A 156 -4.91 -4.43 11.07
N ARG A 157 -5.09 -5.74 10.87
CA ARG A 157 -6.21 -6.51 11.44
C ARG A 157 -6.28 -6.39 12.95
N ASP A 158 -5.14 -6.45 13.65
CA ASP A 158 -5.10 -6.39 15.11
C ASP A 158 -5.65 -5.05 15.60
N LEU A 159 -5.39 -3.96 14.85
CA LEU A 159 -5.87 -2.63 15.18
C LEU A 159 -7.36 -2.45 14.87
N ILE A 160 -7.88 -3.14 13.86
CA ILE A 160 -9.30 -3.12 13.49
C ILE A 160 -10.16 -3.70 14.64
N GLU A 161 -9.65 -4.71 15.33
CA GLU A 161 -10.37 -5.39 16.44
C GLU A 161 -10.40 -4.55 17.73
N VAL A 162 -9.52 -3.54 17.87
CA VAL A 162 -9.49 -2.69 19.08
C VAL A 162 -10.60 -1.64 19.01
N PRO A 163 -11.37 -1.44 20.11
CA PRO A 163 -12.39 -0.41 20.16
C PRO A 163 -11.83 0.99 19.87
N ARG A 164 -12.46 1.71 18.93
CA ARG A 164 -12.01 3.05 18.48
C ARG A 164 -11.81 4.04 19.63
N ALA A 165 -12.70 4.03 20.63
CA ALA A 165 -12.59 4.89 21.79
C ALA A 165 -11.33 4.61 22.64
N ALA A 166 -10.86 3.37 22.69
CA ALA A 166 -9.65 3.00 23.40
C ALA A 166 -8.40 3.48 22.65
N LEU A 167 -8.41 3.36 21.33
CA LEU A 167 -7.34 3.88 20.45
C LEU A 167 -7.23 5.40 20.57
N ALA A 168 -8.37 6.12 20.47
CA ALA A 168 -8.42 7.58 20.57
C ALA A 168 -7.81 8.09 21.88
N ARG A 169 -8.17 7.47 23.01
CA ARG A 169 -7.69 7.90 24.33
C ARG A 169 -6.20 7.69 24.52
N ARG A 170 -5.61 6.64 23.95
CA ARG A 170 -4.22 6.28 24.21
C ARG A 170 -3.23 6.82 23.15
N LEU A 171 -3.68 6.90 21.90
CA LEU A 171 -2.80 7.19 20.75
C LEU A 171 -3.16 8.48 20.02
N GLY A 172 -4.35 9.03 20.32
CA GLY A 172 -4.85 10.20 19.62
C GLY A 172 -5.79 9.83 18.45
N ARG A 173 -6.45 10.84 17.94
CA ARG A 173 -7.46 10.69 16.87
C ARG A 173 -6.81 10.35 15.51
N ASP A 174 -5.62 10.82 15.29
CA ASP A 174 -4.86 10.61 14.05
C ASP A 174 -4.68 9.12 13.69
N VAL A 175 -4.57 8.22 14.67
CA VAL A 175 -4.50 6.77 14.43
C VAL A 175 -5.83 6.26 13.86
N ILE A 176 -6.95 6.78 14.36
CA ILE A 176 -8.27 6.42 13.87
C ILE A 176 -8.49 6.98 12.48
N ASP A 177 -8.11 8.24 12.26
CA ASP A 177 -8.25 8.91 10.96
C ASP A 177 -7.47 8.14 9.88
N ARG A 178 -6.22 7.75 10.16
CA ARG A 178 -5.42 6.92 9.26
C ARG A 178 -6.04 5.53 8.98
N LEU A 179 -6.56 4.90 10.03
CA LEU A 179 -7.23 3.60 9.89
C LEU A 179 -8.53 3.73 9.08
N ASN A 180 -9.30 4.81 9.27
CA ASN A 180 -10.51 5.06 8.48
C ASN A 180 -10.19 5.39 7.03
N GLN A 181 -9.14 6.18 6.79
CA GLN A 181 -8.68 6.54 5.44
C GLN A 181 -8.25 5.31 4.65
N ILE A 182 -7.44 4.43 5.22
CA ILE A 182 -6.98 3.23 4.52
C ILE A 182 -8.12 2.25 4.24
N LEU A 183 -9.11 2.18 5.15
CA LEU A 183 -10.32 1.34 5.01
C LEU A 183 -11.40 1.98 4.11
N GLY A 184 -11.26 3.24 3.72
CA GLY A 184 -12.22 3.95 2.86
C GLY A 184 -13.44 4.50 3.62
N PHE A 185 -13.43 4.55 4.96
CA PHE A 185 -14.51 5.15 5.75
C PHE A 185 -14.43 6.70 5.78
N GLU A 186 -13.23 7.23 5.61
CA GLU A 186 -12.99 8.67 5.50
C GLU A 186 -12.13 8.95 4.27
N PRO A 187 -12.41 10.02 3.52
CA PRO A 187 -11.60 10.40 2.36
C PRO A 187 -10.23 10.89 2.81
N GLU A 188 -9.20 10.56 2.03
CA GLU A 188 -7.88 11.17 2.14
C GLU A 188 -7.72 12.19 1.02
N PRO A 189 -7.83 13.50 1.30
CA PRO A 189 -7.79 14.52 0.25
C PRO A 189 -6.38 14.58 -0.36
N VAL A 190 -6.31 14.44 -1.66
CA VAL A 190 -5.09 14.59 -2.46
C VAL A 190 -5.25 15.82 -3.35
N SER A 191 -4.37 16.80 -3.14
CA SER A 191 -4.30 17.95 -4.05
C SER A 191 -3.35 17.61 -5.20
N PRO A 192 -3.79 17.61 -6.45
CA PRO A 192 -2.92 17.36 -7.58
C PRO A 192 -1.88 18.47 -7.73
N GLU A 193 -0.75 18.14 -8.31
CA GLU A 193 0.21 19.16 -8.71
C GLU A 193 -0.39 20.02 -9.80
N ARG A 194 -0.22 21.34 -9.66
CA ARG A 194 -0.63 22.24 -10.73
C ARG A 194 0.27 22.02 -11.93
N PRO A 195 -0.30 21.80 -13.13
CA PRO A 195 0.50 21.70 -14.33
C PRO A 195 1.30 22.99 -14.49
N ILE A 196 2.58 22.86 -14.83
CA ILE A 196 3.41 24.02 -15.15
C ILE A 196 2.77 24.69 -16.37
N ASN A 197 2.53 26.00 -16.29
CA ASN A 197 1.97 26.78 -17.39
C ASN A 197 2.79 26.53 -18.65
N ARG A 198 2.19 25.90 -19.64
CA ARG A 198 2.80 25.74 -20.97
C ARG A 198 2.62 27.06 -21.71
N PHE A 199 3.69 27.80 -21.92
CA PHE A 199 3.65 28.93 -22.83
C PHE A 199 3.50 28.40 -24.26
N SER A 200 2.34 28.58 -24.87
CA SER A 200 2.13 28.32 -26.29
C SER A 200 2.18 29.65 -27.03
N VAL A 201 3.11 29.82 -27.95
CA VAL A 201 3.13 30.94 -28.88
C VAL A 201 2.45 30.46 -30.17
N ARG A 202 1.34 31.06 -30.54
CA ARG A 202 0.71 30.85 -31.84
C ARG A 202 1.40 31.82 -32.82
N LEU A 203 2.23 31.29 -33.71
CA LEU A 203 2.76 32.05 -34.82
C LEU A 203 1.65 32.17 -35.87
N THR A 204 1.21 33.42 -36.14
CA THR A 204 0.30 33.76 -37.22
C THR A 204 1.09 34.01 -38.50
#